data_da21732b3156c9fcc0f675106526795d
#
_entry.id   da21732b3156c9fcc0f675106526795d
#
_cell.length_a   1.000
_cell.length_b   1.000
_cell.length_c   1.000
_cell.angle_alpha   90.00
_cell.angle_beta   90.00
_cell.angle_gamma   90.00
#
_symmetry.space_group_name_H-M   'P 1'
#
loop_
_entity.id
_entity.type
_entity.pdbx_description
1 polymer ?
#
loop_
_entity_poly.entity_id
_entity_poly.type
_entity_poly.pdbx_seq_one_letter_code
_entity_poly.pdbx_strand_id
1 'polypeptide(L)'
;MSKLTHISTGRPEFDEFYPRIEAFLKEDTMDMVIDGVPVHGYRSPDCPAIWLRDHSDIIRGARHFEQDMTSAVTHFAETQAKNGRIFDFFTDQPLAAPTERENWVKYVRVPVEADVEYRYVKAAYLAWQTTGDDAWVQGLLPSLEAALNYVFTHPCRWDEKHQLVKRAYTIDSWDFAYTAGKHDWLQFQIDDNTFWGIMHGDNSGYYEACHLLARLFSRFDNRDKATHWQQFAEGLKDRMNKLCWNGEFYTHFVKITEMDIPGLDEASQLSFSNPMNINRGVTSLDQAQSILQEYQNRKSSTGSFAEWFSIHPGFPNGAFGEEKMVPGAYCNGGIMPLVGGELARAYLENGFEEIGVETLRQYYSMIKEKDETFLWYFPDGTASSIDNSTSPDAMPTDGWGSSSMLHGFMEGLVGIQDQGRMLDTVRLCPRWSAAGVTSAKCSMGYKASGAQFAYQYEETANGINLEIETAQSDVQLHLLLPERATVQDLKIQGKSEPFEQFLVGTSNYIRSQTTVDKTTRLKVTFT
;
A
#
# COMPACT_ATOMS: atom_id res chain seq x y z
N MET A 1 12.73 -25.28 -13.68
CA MET A 1 11.39 -24.88 -13.21
C MET A 1 11.09 -23.51 -13.80
N SER A 2 9.95 -23.31 -14.44
CA SER A 2 9.53 -21.96 -14.88
C SER A 2 9.36 -21.08 -13.64
N LYS A 3 9.78 -19.82 -13.72
CA LYS A 3 9.55 -18.85 -12.63
C LYS A 3 8.03 -18.67 -12.47
N LEU A 4 7.52 -18.68 -11.22
CA LEU A 4 6.10 -18.48 -10.93
C LEU A 4 5.63 -17.07 -11.34
N THR A 5 6.47 -16.07 -11.09
CA THR A 5 6.22 -14.67 -11.52
C THR A 5 7.19 -14.30 -12.62
N HIS A 6 6.66 -13.87 -13.76
CA HIS A 6 7.45 -13.52 -14.94
C HIS A 6 6.66 -12.60 -15.87
N ILE A 7 7.33 -11.57 -16.38
CA ILE A 7 6.80 -10.64 -17.38
C ILE A 7 7.73 -10.63 -18.57
N SER A 8 7.15 -10.69 -19.78
CA SER A 8 7.88 -10.64 -21.05
C SER A 8 7.07 -9.83 -22.07
N THR A 9 7.56 -8.66 -22.39
CA THR A 9 6.95 -7.71 -23.34
C THR A 9 7.90 -7.36 -24.48
N GLY A 10 9.17 -7.74 -24.35
CA GLY A 10 10.26 -7.28 -25.23
C GLY A 10 10.72 -5.86 -24.92
N ARG A 11 10.28 -5.29 -23.77
CA ARG A 11 10.66 -3.96 -23.28
C ARG A 11 11.41 -4.11 -21.97
N PRO A 12 12.71 -3.75 -21.89
CA PRO A 12 13.51 -3.93 -20.68
C PRO A 12 12.90 -3.28 -19.43
N GLU A 13 12.27 -2.10 -19.57
CA GLU A 13 11.66 -1.37 -18.48
C GLU A 13 10.52 -2.14 -17.78
N PHE A 14 9.94 -3.14 -18.44
CA PHE A 14 8.91 -4.01 -17.86
C PHE A 14 9.45 -5.41 -17.57
N ASP A 15 10.31 -5.94 -18.44
CA ASP A 15 10.82 -7.31 -18.34
C ASP A 15 11.82 -7.45 -17.17
N GLU A 16 12.60 -6.39 -16.86
CA GLU A 16 13.57 -6.35 -15.76
C GLU A 16 12.98 -5.80 -14.46
N PHE A 17 11.76 -5.22 -14.46
CA PHE A 17 11.19 -4.54 -13.30
C PHE A 17 11.05 -5.46 -12.09
N TYR A 18 10.33 -6.58 -12.26
CA TYR A 18 10.16 -7.57 -11.21
C TYR A 18 11.48 -8.17 -10.70
N PRO A 19 12.39 -8.71 -11.55
CA PRO A 19 13.61 -9.34 -11.06
C PRO A 19 14.58 -8.38 -10.35
N ARG A 20 14.59 -7.08 -10.69
CA ARG A 20 15.40 -6.10 -9.96
C ARG A 20 14.83 -5.83 -8.57
N ILE A 21 13.53 -5.63 -8.47
CA ILE A 21 12.89 -5.40 -7.17
C ILE A 21 12.93 -6.66 -6.30
N GLU A 22 12.77 -7.85 -6.88
CA GLU A 22 12.97 -9.11 -6.16
C GLU A 22 14.37 -9.18 -5.50
N ALA A 23 15.40 -8.70 -6.20
CA ALA A 23 16.76 -8.65 -5.67
C ALA A 23 16.87 -7.69 -4.47
N PHE A 24 16.35 -6.47 -4.59
CA PHE A 24 16.35 -5.50 -3.48
C PHE A 24 15.58 -6.00 -2.26
N LEU A 25 14.36 -6.51 -2.44
CA LEU A 25 13.56 -7.01 -1.33
C LEU A 25 14.21 -8.19 -0.60
N LYS A 26 15.03 -8.99 -1.29
CA LYS A 26 15.80 -10.06 -0.65
C LYS A 26 16.94 -9.56 0.23
N GLU A 27 17.45 -8.37 -0.02
CA GLU A 27 18.48 -7.74 0.82
C GLU A 27 17.90 -7.18 2.13
N ASP A 28 16.60 -6.86 2.13
CA ASP A 28 15.88 -6.37 3.32
C ASP A 28 15.31 -7.48 4.22
N THR A 29 15.56 -8.74 3.89
CA THR A 29 15.08 -9.85 4.72
C THR A 29 15.83 -9.93 6.05
N MET A 30 15.10 -10.31 7.10
CA MET A 30 15.65 -10.60 8.43
C MET A 30 15.20 -11.96 8.90
N ASP A 31 16.17 -12.79 9.28
CA ASP A 31 15.97 -14.06 9.95
C ASP A 31 16.41 -13.91 11.42
N MET A 32 15.48 -14.12 12.33
CA MET A 32 15.71 -14.02 13.78
C MET A 32 15.35 -15.31 14.48
N VAL A 33 15.89 -15.52 15.68
CA VAL A 33 15.45 -16.57 16.58
C VAL A 33 15.04 -15.91 17.91
N ILE A 34 13.73 -15.83 18.17
CA ILE A 34 13.18 -15.20 19.36
C ILE A 34 12.57 -16.27 20.25
N ASP A 35 13.07 -16.39 21.48
CA ASP A 35 12.65 -17.44 22.45
C ASP A 35 12.78 -18.87 21.88
N GLY A 36 13.74 -19.09 20.96
CA GLY A 36 13.96 -20.39 20.31
C GLY A 36 13.08 -20.66 19.10
N VAL A 37 12.23 -19.71 18.69
CA VAL A 37 11.36 -19.80 17.52
C VAL A 37 11.97 -19.00 16.37
N PRO A 38 12.17 -19.59 15.18
CA PRO A 38 12.58 -18.85 13.99
C PRO A 38 11.48 -17.90 13.55
N VAL A 39 11.85 -16.68 13.21
CA VAL A 39 10.96 -15.65 12.68
C VAL A 39 11.61 -15.01 11.47
N HIS A 40 10.90 -14.99 10.35
CA HIS A 40 11.32 -14.38 9.09
C HIS A 40 10.48 -13.15 8.79
N GLY A 41 11.11 -12.06 8.36
CA GLY A 41 10.41 -10.84 7.99
C GLY A 41 11.29 -9.85 7.25
N TYR A 42 10.84 -8.61 7.18
CA TYR A 42 11.50 -7.54 6.47
C TYR A 42 11.84 -6.41 7.43
N ARG A 43 13.09 -5.94 7.34
CA ARG A 43 13.57 -4.82 8.17
C ARG A 43 13.03 -3.49 7.67
N SER A 44 12.99 -2.51 8.58
CA SER A 44 12.93 -1.11 8.18
C SER A 44 14.26 -0.66 7.58
N PRO A 45 14.27 0.23 6.58
CA PRO A 45 15.51 0.87 6.11
C PRO A 45 16.19 1.67 7.22
N ASP A 46 15.47 2.11 8.23
CA ASP A 46 15.98 2.94 9.32
C ASP A 46 16.67 2.15 10.44
N CYS A 47 16.32 0.88 10.69
CA CYS A 47 16.95 0.12 11.77
C CYS A 47 16.79 -1.40 11.60
N PRO A 48 17.66 -2.21 12.25
CA PRO A 48 17.64 -3.66 12.17
C PRO A 48 16.55 -4.27 13.06
N ALA A 49 15.30 -4.00 12.74
CA ALA A 49 14.12 -4.53 13.41
C ALA A 49 13.03 -4.83 12.39
N ILE A 50 12.13 -5.74 12.71
CA ILE A 50 10.93 -5.98 11.91
C ILE A 50 9.82 -5.09 12.45
N TRP A 51 9.61 -3.97 11.76
CA TRP A 51 8.52 -3.05 12.03
C TRP A 51 7.28 -3.50 11.29
N LEU A 52 6.15 -3.50 11.97
CA LEU A 52 4.90 -3.99 11.38
C LEU A 52 4.43 -3.15 10.20
N ARG A 53 4.68 -1.84 10.25
CA ARG A 53 4.39 -0.92 9.13
C ARG A 53 5.15 -1.35 7.89
N ASP A 54 6.48 -1.42 7.99
CA ASP A 54 7.37 -1.77 6.89
C ASP A 54 7.07 -3.19 6.39
N HIS A 55 7.02 -4.17 7.30
CA HIS A 55 6.72 -5.55 6.97
C HIS A 55 5.39 -5.70 6.21
N SER A 56 4.31 -5.05 6.68
CA SER A 56 2.99 -5.15 6.05
C SER A 56 2.92 -4.57 4.65
N ASP A 57 3.75 -3.57 4.35
CA ASP A 57 3.83 -2.97 3.03
C ASP A 57 4.83 -3.71 2.12
N ILE A 58 5.96 -4.20 2.67
CA ILE A 58 6.97 -4.93 1.91
C ILE A 58 6.45 -6.29 1.43
N ILE A 59 5.67 -7.00 2.24
CA ILE A 59 5.10 -8.29 1.83
C ILE A 59 4.13 -8.20 0.66
N ARG A 60 3.62 -7.01 0.29
CA ARG A 60 2.84 -6.82 -0.93
C ARG A 60 3.64 -7.17 -2.20
N GLY A 61 4.92 -6.85 -2.22
CA GLY A 61 5.85 -7.22 -3.30
C GLY A 61 6.51 -8.58 -3.07
N ALA A 62 6.89 -8.88 -1.82
CA ALA A 62 7.64 -10.09 -1.48
C ALA A 62 6.82 -11.37 -1.62
N ARG A 63 5.49 -11.32 -1.53
CA ARG A 63 4.59 -12.50 -1.64
C ARG A 63 4.78 -13.32 -2.91
N HIS A 64 5.38 -12.74 -3.96
CA HIS A 64 5.62 -13.43 -5.22
C HIS A 64 6.77 -14.43 -5.15
N PHE A 65 7.73 -14.23 -4.24
CA PHE A 65 8.92 -15.09 -4.12
C PHE A 65 9.16 -15.61 -2.69
N GLU A 66 8.44 -15.08 -1.70
CA GLU A 66 8.61 -15.46 -0.30
C GLU A 66 7.94 -16.80 0.02
N GLN A 67 8.63 -17.62 0.83
CA GLN A 67 8.13 -18.91 1.29
C GLN A 67 7.44 -18.79 2.64
N ASP A 68 8.03 -18.04 3.58
CA ASP A 68 7.48 -17.81 4.91
C ASP A 68 6.78 -16.46 4.98
N MET A 69 5.47 -16.49 4.86
CA MET A 69 4.59 -15.31 4.97
C MET A 69 3.96 -15.17 6.35
N THR A 70 4.18 -16.14 7.25
CA THR A 70 3.35 -16.28 8.46
C THR A 70 4.10 -16.07 9.77
N SER A 71 5.39 -16.37 9.85
CA SER A 71 6.11 -16.40 11.13
C SER A 71 6.17 -15.04 11.83
N ALA A 72 6.45 -13.94 11.11
CA ALA A 72 6.44 -12.59 11.69
C ALA A 72 5.04 -12.21 12.19
N VAL A 73 4.00 -12.45 11.39
CA VAL A 73 2.61 -12.16 11.77
C VAL A 73 2.19 -12.98 13.00
N THR A 74 2.59 -14.23 13.04
CA THR A 74 2.35 -15.12 14.21
C THR A 74 3.03 -14.57 15.46
N HIS A 75 4.27 -14.09 15.33
CA HIS A 75 4.99 -13.51 16.46
C HIS A 75 4.30 -12.23 16.99
N PHE A 76 3.82 -11.35 16.11
CA PHE A 76 3.01 -10.20 16.52
C PHE A 76 1.72 -10.61 17.25
N ALA A 77 1.06 -11.68 16.79
CA ALA A 77 -0.13 -12.22 17.46
C ALA A 77 0.17 -12.79 18.86
N GLU A 78 1.24 -13.59 18.98
CA GLU A 78 1.64 -14.23 20.24
C GLU A 78 2.10 -13.23 21.30
N THR A 79 2.62 -12.08 20.87
CA THR A 79 3.05 -11.00 21.77
C THR A 79 1.99 -9.95 22.05
N GLN A 80 0.78 -10.10 21.49
CA GLN A 80 -0.33 -9.15 21.68
C GLN A 80 -0.59 -8.87 23.16
N ALA A 81 -0.72 -7.60 23.51
CA ALA A 81 -1.06 -7.18 24.86
C ALA A 81 -2.50 -7.61 25.25
N LYS A 82 -2.75 -7.78 26.55
CA LYS A 82 -4.05 -8.24 27.07
C LYS A 82 -5.24 -7.35 26.69
N ASN A 83 -5.00 -6.08 26.43
CA ASN A 83 -6.03 -5.13 26.00
C ASN A 83 -6.26 -5.15 24.49
N GLY A 84 -5.55 -5.98 23.74
CA GLY A 84 -5.66 -6.11 22.28
C GLY A 84 -4.61 -5.32 21.47
N ARG A 85 -3.83 -4.44 22.10
CA ARG A 85 -2.78 -3.67 21.44
C ARG A 85 -1.72 -4.59 20.82
N ILE A 86 -1.28 -4.26 19.62
CA ILE A 86 -0.16 -4.92 18.92
C ILE A 86 1.12 -4.11 19.14
N PHE A 87 2.24 -4.78 19.20
CA PHE A 87 3.55 -4.15 19.23
C PHE A 87 3.92 -3.67 17.83
N ASP A 88 4.53 -2.48 17.73
CA ASP A 88 4.86 -1.91 16.44
C ASP A 88 6.10 -2.53 15.80
N PHE A 89 7.04 -3.06 16.60
CA PHE A 89 8.19 -3.79 16.09
C PHE A 89 8.72 -4.83 17.08
N PHE A 90 9.60 -5.70 16.60
CA PHE A 90 10.44 -6.57 17.41
C PHE A 90 11.84 -6.73 16.81
N THR A 91 12.80 -7.07 17.65
CA THR A 91 14.19 -7.33 17.28
C THR A 91 14.82 -8.32 18.24
N ASP A 92 15.83 -9.06 17.79
CA ASP A 92 16.70 -9.89 18.64
C ASP A 92 17.89 -9.11 19.18
N GLN A 93 18.03 -7.83 18.80
CA GLN A 93 19.11 -6.95 19.23
C GLN A 93 18.59 -5.86 20.15
N PRO A 94 19.27 -5.55 21.28
CA PRO A 94 18.94 -4.43 22.12
C PRO A 94 19.12 -3.13 21.33
N LEU A 95 18.05 -2.36 21.17
CA LEU A 95 18.14 -1.03 20.57
C LEU A 95 18.66 -0.03 21.60
N ALA A 96 19.50 0.90 21.14
CA ALA A 96 20.02 1.97 21.98
C ALA A 96 18.94 2.99 22.36
N ALA A 97 17.96 3.22 21.50
CA ALA A 97 16.87 4.15 21.73
C ALA A 97 15.88 3.60 22.78
N PRO A 98 15.61 4.34 23.86
CA PRO A 98 14.62 3.94 24.83
C PRO A 98 13.23 4.15 24.23
N THR A 99 12.54 3.10 24.19
CA THR A 99 11.17 3.08 23.84
C THR A 99 10.38 2.66 25.07
N GLU A 100 9.26 1.93 25.01
CA GLU A 100 8.69 1.36 26.22
C GLU A 100 9.65 0.33 26.83
N ARG A 101 9.85 0.40 28.12
CA ARG A 101 10.86 -0.38 28.83
C ARG A 101 10.36 -1.74 29.27
N GLU A 102 9.55 -2.40 28.53
CA GLU A 102 9.02 -3.69 28.96
C GLU A 102 9.92 -4.85 28.57
N ASN A 103 10.45 -4.82 27.35
CA ASN A 103 11.30 -5.89 26.84
C ASN A 103 12.05 -5.42 25.59
N TRP A 104 13.36 -5.46 25.62
CA TRP A 104 14.20 -5.05 24.49
C TRP A 104 14.13 -5.98 23.28
N VAL A 105 13.63 -7.19 23.46
CA VAL A 105 13.49 -8.19 22.40
C VAL A 105 12.09 -8.16 21.80
N LYS A 106 11.07 -7.86 22.61
CA LYS A 106 9.64 -7.79 22.21
C LYS A 106 9.10 -6.41 22.45
N TYR A 107 9.77 -5.43 21.89
CA TYR A 107 9.61 -4.10 22.38
C TYR A 107 8.55 -3.29 21.64
N VAL A 108 7.99 -2.40 22.35
CA VAL A 108 6.80 -1.64 21.99
C VAL A 108 7.11 -0.19 22.06
N ARG A 109 6.80 0.53 21.02
CA ARG A 109 6.60 1.96 21.11
C ARG A 109 5.20 2.27 21.57
N VAL A 110 5.16 3.17 22.51
CA VAL A 110 3.90 3.74 22.92
C VAL A 110 3.37 4.62 21.80
N PRO A 111 2.30 4.74 21.79
CA PRO A 111 1.11 5.17 21.10
C PRO A 111 1.12 6.51 20.38
N VAL A 112 2.21 7.07 19.94
CA VAL A 112 2.17 8.08 18.87
C VAL A 112 1.74 7.47 17.54
N GLU A 113 1.97 6.18 17.34
CA GLU A 113 1.56 5.46 16.15
C GLU A 113 0.15 4.88 16.30
N ALA A 114 -0.75 5.26 15.45
CA ALA A 114 -2.13 4.81 15.45
C ALA A 114 -2.45 3.82 14.33
N ASP A 115 -1.46 3.40 13.55
CA ASP A 115 -1.64 2.57 12.36
C ASP A 115 -1.28 1.09 12.59
N VAL A 116 -0.72 0.72 13.73
CA VAL A 116 -0.16 -0.61 13.99
C VAL A 116 -1.20 -1.73 13.86
N GLU A 117 -2.37 -1.55 14.46
CA GLU A 117 -3.39 -2.60 14.48
C GLU A 117 -4.01 -2.85 13.12
N TYR A 118 -4.22 -1.83 12.28
CA TYR A 118 -4.71 -2.08 10.93
C TYR A 118 -3.63 -2.71 10.03
N ARG A 119 -2.36 -2.39 10.25
CA ARG A 119 -1.22 -3.03 9.58
C ARG A 119 -1.13 -4.52 9.92
N TYR A 120 -1.39 -4.87 11.18
CA TYR A 120 -1.46 -6.27 11.61
C TYR A 120 -2.56 -7.05 10.87
N VAL A 121 -3.77 -6.50 10.80
CA VAL A 121 -4.88 -7.14 10.06
C VAL A 121 -4.53 -7.31 8.59
N LYS A 122 -3.93 -6.29 7.97
CA LYS A 122 -3.50 -6.32 6.57
C LYS A 122 -2.42 -7.38 6.33
N ALA A 123 -1.40 -7.45 7.18
CA ALA A 123 -0.33 -8.44 7.07
C ALA A 123 -0.88 -9.87 7.20
N ALA A 124 -1.76 -10.12 8.18
CA ALA A 124 -2.42 -11.41 8.35
C ALA A 124 -3.27 -11.81 7.14
N TYR A 125 -4.03 -10.87 6.58
CA TYR A 125 -4.83 -11.11 5.38
C TYR A 125 -3.95 -11.46 4.17
N LEU A 126 -2.88 -10.69 3.92
CA LEU A 126 -1.97 -10.94 2.80
C LEU A 126 -1.24 -12.29 2.94
N ALA A 127 -0.81 -12.64 4.15
CA ALA A 127 -0.20 -13.95 4.42
C ALA A 127 -1.18 -15.09 4.15
N TRP A 128 -2.42 -14.98 4.63
CA TRP A 128 -3.48 -15.95 4.33
C TRP A 128 -3.81 -16.03 2.84
N GLN A 129 -3.98 -14.88 2.17
CA GLN A 129 -4.26 -14.81 0.74
C GLN A 129 -3.20 -15.54 -0.09
N THR A 130 -1.95 -15.42 0.34
CA THR A 130 -0.78 -15.99 -0.34
C THR A 130 -0.61 -17.48 -0.06
N THR A 131 -0.75 -17.90 1.20
CA THR A 131 -0.53 -19.30 1.63
C THR A 131 -1.75 -20.18 1.47
N GLY A 132 -2.93 -19.60 1.58
CA GLY A 132 -4.19 -20.33 1.62
C GLY A 132 -4.44 -21.11 2.91
N ASP A 133 -3.68 -20.84 3.98
CA ASP A 133 -3.80 -21.56 5.26
C ASP A 133 -5.01 -21.06 6.06
N ASP A 134 -6.16 -21.68 5.78
CA ASP A 134 -7.43 -21.38 6.46
C ASP A 134 -7.36 -21.68 7.96
N ALA A 135 -6.64 -22.73 8.37
CA ALA A 135 -6.54 -23.11 9.79
C ALA A 135 -5.73 -22.07 10.59
N TRP A 136 -4.62 -21.62 10.03
CA TRP A 136 -3.77 -20.60 10.63
C TRP A 136 -4.53 -19.27 10.82
N VAL A 137 -5.14 -18.72 9.77
CA VAL A 137 -5.83 -17.43 9.87
C VAL A 137 -7.09 -17.53 10.74
N GLN A 138 -7.80 -18.65 10.73
CA GLN A 138 -8.95 -18.89 11.60
C GLN A 138 -8.53 -18.84 13.08
N GLY A 139 -7.35 -19.37 13.41
CA GLY A 139 -6.76 -19.28 14.74
C GLY A 139 -6.44 -17.84 15.16
N LEU A 140 -6.13 -16.95 14.20
CA LEU A 140 -5.83 -15.54 14.45
C LEU A 140 -7.06 -14.64 14.60
N LEU A 141 -8.25 -15.05 14.14
CA LEU A 141 -9.44 -14.19 14.15
C LEU A 141 -9.72 -13.51 15.50
N PRO A 142 -9.61 -14.19 16.67
CA PRO A 142 -9.81 -13.52 17.96
C PRO A 142 -8.78 -12.40 18.22
N SER A 143 -7.52 -12.59 17.83
CA SER A 143 -6.45 -11.60 17.96
C SER A 143 -6.67 -10.41 17.04
N LEU A 144 -7.02 -10.64 15.77
CA LEU A 144 -7.31 -9.59 14.79
C LEU A 144 -8.48 -8.71 15.25
N GLU A 145 -9.55 -9.34 15.73
CA GLU A 145 -10.72 -8.63 16.26
C GLU A 145 -10.37 -7.85 17.54
N ALA A 146 -9.57 -8.42 18.45
CA ALA A 146 -9.11 -7.74 19.64
C ALA A 146 -8.26 -6.51 19.34
N ALA A 147 -7.42 -6.56 18.31
CA ALA A 147 -6.63 -5.43 17.84
C ALA A 147 -7.50 -4.25 17.40
N LEU A 148 -8.51 -4.49 16.57
CA LEU A 148 -9.44 -3.44 16.13
C LEU A 148 -10.29 -2.91 17.29
N ASN A 149 -10.79 -3.80 18.16
CA ASN A 149 -11.56 -3.39 19.34
C ASN A 149 -10.75 -2.51 20.30
N TYR A 150 -9.45 -2.78 20.47
CA TYR A 150 -8.57 -1.92 21.23
C TYR A 150 -8.61 -0.49 20.72
N VAL A 151 -8.42 -0.30 19.43
CA VAL A 151 -8.38 1.05 18.82
C VAL A 151 -9.71 1.77 18.96
N PHE A 152 -10.82 1.09 18.74
CA PHE A 152 -12.15 1.72 18.74
C PHE A 152 -12.76 1.92 20.14
N THR A 153 -12.05 1.49 21.18
CA THR A 153 -12.50 1.65 22.58
C THR A 153 -11.49 2.37 23.47
N HIS A 154 -10.21 2.43 23.05
CA HIS A 154 -9.17 3.03 23.89
C HIS A 154 -9.20 4.57 23.82
N PRO A 155 -9.23 5.30 24.94
CA PRO A 155 -9.38 6.76 24.97
C PRO A 155 -8.23 7.52 24.30
N CYS A 156 -7.04 6.93 24.15
CA CYS A 156 -5.92 7.52 23.39
C CYS A 156 -5.98 7.20 21.89
N ARG A 157 -6.97 6.45 21.42
CA ARG A 157 -7.14 6.06 20.01
C ARG A 157 -8.46 6.52 19.43
N TRP A 158 -9.53 6.44 20.20
CA TRP A 158 -10.86 6.76 19.74
C TRP A 158 -11.29 8.16 20.17
N ASP A 159 -11.81 8.93 19.23
CA ASP A 159 -12.43 10.21 19.51
C ASP A 159 -13.95 10.05 19.50
N GLU A 160 -14.55 10.14 20.69
CA GLU A 160 -15.99 9.95 20.87
C GLU A 160 -16.83 11.02 20.14
N LYS A 161 -16.32 12.22 19.99
CA LYS A 161 -17.04 13.32 19.33
C LYS A 161 -17.21 13.08 17.85
N HIS A 162 -16.14 12.65 17.17
CA HIS A 162 -16.12 12.44 15.73
C HIS A 162 -16.35 10.97 15.34
N GLN A 163 -16.23 10.04 16.32
CA GLN A 163 -16.24 8.59 16.11
C GLN A 163 -15.25 8.16 15.04
N LEU A 164 -14.03 8.64 15.17
CA LEU A 164 -12.88 8.38 14.31
C LEU A 164 -11.64 8.11 15.16
N VAL A 165 -10.67 7.44 14.56
CA VAL A 165 -9.38 7.21 15.18
C VAL A 165 -8.59 8.50 15.25
N LYS A 166 -8.03 8.78 16.43
CA LYS A 166 -7.14 9.92 16.69
C LYS A 166 -5.73 9.46 17.02
N ARG A 167 -4.78 10.37 16.84
CA ARG A 167 -3.38 10.19 17.24
C ARG A 167 -2.74 11.49 17.70
N ALA A 168 -1.56 11.39 18.28
CA ALA A 168 -0.72 12.56 18.47
C ALA A 168 -0.41 13.21 17.12
N TYR A 169 -0.42 14.54 17.04
CA TYR A 169 -0.16 15.27 15.81
C TYR A 169 1.26 15.00 15.32
N THR A 170 1.40 14.60 14.08
CA THR A 170 2.66 14.23 13.45
C THR A 170 2.63 14.52 11.94
N ILE A 171 3.71 14.25 11.25
CA ILE A 171 3.75 14.33 9.78
C ILE A 171 3.17 13.04 9.21
N ASP A 172 1.93 13.09 8.74
CA ASP A 172 1.19 11.95 8.20
C ASP A 172 1.25 10.73 9.15
N SER A 173 1.52 9.53 8.68
CA SER A 173 1.57 8.31 9.49
C SER A 173 2.89 8.08 10.23
N TRP A 174 3.85 9.04 10.16
CA TRP A 174 5.11 8.94 10.91
C TRP A 174 4.90 9.16 12.41
N ASP A 175 5.96 8.96 13.16
CA ASP A 175 6.01 8.98 14.61
C ASP A 175 6.72 10.19 15.19
N PHE A 176 6.97 11.21 14.37
CA PHE A 176 7.52 12.50 14.82
C PHE A 176 6.42 13.37 15.38
N ALA A 177 6.25 13.38 16.70
CA ALA A 177 5.23 14.20 17.33
C ALA A 177 5.56 15.68 17.24
N TYR A 178 4.58 16.52 16.93
CA TYR A 178 4.73 17.98 16.97
C TYR A 178 5.01 18.46 18.38
N THR A 179 6.07 19.22 18.54
CA THR A 179 6.59 19.68 19.82
C THR A 179 6.86 21.18 19.88
N ALA A 180 6.44 21.91 18.84
CA ALA A 180 6.81 23.32 18.64
C ALA A 180 8.33 23.56 18.66
N GLY A 181 9.12 22.58 18.18
CA GLY A 181 10.59 22.67 18.15
C GLY A 181 11.29 22.54 19.50
N LYS A 182 10.60 22.00 20.52
CA LYS A 182 11.14 21.91 21.89
C LYS A 182 11.75 20.57 22.27
N HIS A 183 11.63 19.57 21.40
CA HIS A 183 12.16 18.23 21.61
C HIS A 183 13.17 17.89 20.55
N ASP A 184 14.10 17.01 20.91
CA ASP A 184 15.21 16.64 20.03
C ASP A 184 14.72 15.79 18.83
N TRP A 185 13.78 14.88 19.05
CA TRP A 185 13.15 14.09 18.00
C TRP A 185 11.97 13.24 18.54
N LEU A 186 11.80 11.99 18.19
CA LEU A 186 10.69 11.10 18.50
C LEU A 186 10.09 11.23 19.91
N GLN A 187 8.79 11.43 19.96
CA GLN A 187 8.01 11.29 21.19
C GLN A 187 7.29 9.95 21.24
N PHE A 188 7.60 9.18 22.26
CA PHE A 188 7.03 7.86 22.48
C PHE A 188 6.05 7.80 23.65
N GLN A 189 5.62 8.92 24.16
CA GLN A 189 4.68 8.97 25.28
C GLN A 189 3.54 9.95 25.01
N ILE A 190 2.40 9.62 25.57
CA ILE A 190 1.23 10.49 25.61
C ILE A 190 1.13 11.05 27.03
N ASP A 191 0.98 12.37 27.11
CA ASP A 191 0.82 13.11 28.35
C ASP A 191 -0.20 14.27 28.17
N ASP A 192 -0.31 15.11 29.20
CA ASP A 192 -1.23 16.25 29.21
C ASP A 192 -0.87 17.32 28.16
N ASN A 193 0.33 17.28 27.59
CA ASN A 193 0.81 18.23 26.58
C ASN A 193 0.70 17.68 25.16
N THR A 194 0.17 16.49 24.99
CA THR A 194 0.01 15.88 23.66
C THR A 194 -0.97 16.65 22.80
N PHE A 195 -0.53 17.05 21.60
CA PHE A 195 -1.39 17.64 20.58
C PHE A 195 -2.13 16.53 19.83
N TRP A 196 -3.44 16.53 19.93
CA TRP A 196 -4.29 15.50 19.32
C TRP A 196 -4.87 15.93 17.99
N GLY A 197 -4.99 15.00 17.06
CA GLY A 197 -5.66 15.20 15.79
C GLY A 197 -6.23 13.91 15.20
N ILE A 198 -7.07 14.08 14.20
CA ILE A 198 -7.61 13.01 13.38
C ILE A 198 -6.91 13.05 12.03
N MET A 199 -6.29 11.93 11.66
CA MET A 199 -5.62 11.76 10.39
C MET A 199 -6.43 10.84 9.47
N HIS A 200 -6.65 11.29 8.23
CA HIS A 200 -7.43 10.52 7.26
C HIS A 200 -6.76 9.20 6.89
N GLY A 201 -5.43 9.16 6.83
CA GLY A 201 -4.66 7.97 6.48
C GLY A 201 -4.86 6.82 7.48
N ASP A 202 -4.86 7.09 8.79
CA ASP A 202 -5.18 6.09 9.80
C ASP A 202 -6.61 5.57 9.61
N ASN A 203 -7.58 6.46 9.47
CA ASN A 203 -8.98 6.09 9.35
C ASN A 203 -9.30 5.29 8.08
N SER A 204 -8.64 5.61 6.96
CA SER A 204 -8.74 4.80 5.74
C SER A 204 -8.08 3.42 5.89
N GLY A 205 -6.98 3.32 6.66
CA GLY A 205 -6.35 2.06 7.00
C GLY A 205 -7.28 1.16 7.83
N TYR A 206 -7.97 1.73 8.81
CA TYR A 206 -8.98 0.99 9.59
C TYR A 206 -10.22 0.63 8.78
N TYR A 207 -10.65 1.47 7.83
CA TYR A 207 -11.67 1.11 6.86
C TYR A 207 -11.27 -0.16 6.10
N GLU A 208 -10.06 -0.18 5.52
CA GLU A 208 -9.53 -1.36 4.82
C GLU A 208 -9.48 -2.58 5.75
N ALA A 209 -8.92 -2.45 6.95
CA ALA A 209 -8.80 -3.55 7.91
C ALA A 209 -10.14 -4.14 8.33
N CYS A 210 -11.16 -3.32 8.57
CA CYS A 210 -12.50 -3.79 8.88
C CYS A 210 -13.10 -4.59 7.72
N HIS A 211 -12.89 -4.17 6.47
CA HIS A 211 -13.32 -4.92 5.30
C HIS A 211 -12.57 -6.26 5.14
N LEU A 212 -11.25 -6.26 5.38
CA LEU A 212 -10.45 -7.48 5.33
C LEU A 212 -10.90 -8.48 6.40
N LEU A 213 -11.14 -8.00 7.62
CA LEU A 213 -11.65 -8.84 8.72
C LEU A 213 -13.07 -9.35 8.43
N ALA A 214 -13.95 -8.52 7.84
CA ALA A 214 -15.28 -8.94 7.41
C ALA A 214 -15.22 -10.06 6.36
N ARG A 215 -14.31 -9.98 5.39
CA ARG A 215 -14.07 -11.03 4.39
C ARG A 215 -13.62 -12.34 5.06
N LEU A 216 -12.71 -12.29 6.03
CA LEU A 216 -12.28 -13.47 6.79
C LEU A 216 -13.45 -14.08 7.56
N PHE A 217 -14.25 -13.29 8.28
CA PHE A 217 -15.43 -13.82 8.96
C PHE A 217 -16.45 -14.43 7.99
N SER A 218 -16.65 -13.82 6.83
CA SER A 218 -17.51 -14.38 5.78
C SER A 218 -16.99 -15.71 5.25
N ARG A 219 -15.67 -15.84 5.08
CA ARG A 219 -15.02 -17.11 4.67
C ARG A 219 -15.31 -18.27 5.61
N PHE A 220 -15.43 -17.98 6.91
CA PHE A 220 -15.71 -18.97 7.96
C PHE A 220 -17.17 -18.97 8.43
N ASP A 221 -18.10 -18.56 7.56
CA ASP A 221 -19.55 -18.57 7.77
C ASP A 221 -20.05 -17.76 9.00
N ASN A 222 -19.23 -16.87 9.54
CA ASN A 222 -19.63 -15.96 10.63
C ASN A 222 -20.26 -14.67 10.06
N ARG A 223 -21.48 -14.80 9.56
CA ARG A 223 -22.18 -13.71 8.86
C ARG A 223 -22.47 -12.50 9.73
N ASP A 224 -22.76 -12.71 11.02
CA ASP A 224 -23.08 -11.61 11.93
C ASP A 224 -21.87 -10.70 12.13
N LYS A 225 -20.70 -11.28 12.40
CA LYS A 225 -19.45 -10.52 12.51
C LYS A 225 -19.02 -9.90 11.18
N ALA A 226 -19.17 -10.61 10.08
CA ALA A 226 -18.87 -10.08 8.75
C ALA A 226 -19.72 -8.83 8.46
N THR A 227 -21.03 -8.87 8.73
CA THR A 227 -21.95 -7.74 8.55
C THR A 227 -21.58 -6.59 9.49
N HIS A 228 -21.28 -6.88 10.76
CA HIS A 228 -20.88 -5.88 11.75
C HIS A 228 -19.66 -5.08 11.27
N TRP A 229 -18.57 -5.76 10.90
CA TRP A 229 -17.33 -5.10 10.49
C TRP A 229 -17.48 -4.37 9.17
N GLN A 230 -18.27 -4.89 8.23
CA GLN A 230 -18.58 -4.19 6.99
C GLN A 230 -19.33 -2.87 7.23
N GLN A 231 -20.38 -2.90 8.07
CA GLN A 231 -21.15 -1.70 8.40
C GLN A 231 -20.31 -0.68 9.18
N PHE A 232 -19.44 -1.15 10.06
CA PHE A 232 -18.53 -0.30 10.80
C PHE A 232 -17.54 0.42 9.87
N ALA A 233 -17.01 -0.29 8.89
CA ALA A 233 -16.14 0.27 7.86
C ALA A 233 -16.82 1.40 7.09
N GLU A 234 -18.03 1.15 6.57
CA GLU A 234 -18.79 2.18 5.82
C GLU A 234 -19.06 3.41 6.70
N GLY A 235 -19.35 3.21 7.98
CA GLY A 235 -19.50 4.31 8.93
C GLY A 235 -18.21 5.13 9.11
N LEU A 236 -17.02 4.50 9.14
CA LEU A 236 -15.72 5.20 9.17
C LEU A 236 -15.52 6.03 7.90
N LYS A 237 -15.76 5.43 6.74
CA LYS A 237 -15.66 6.10 5.44
C LYS A 237 -16.51 7.36 5.37
N ASP A 238 -17.79 7.26 5.75
CA ASP A 238 -18.72 8.37 5.70
C ASP A 238 -18.28 9.53 6.61
N ARG A 239 -17.87 9.22 7.85
CA ARG A 239 -17.42 10.22 8.81
C ARG A 239 -16.12 10.88 8.39
N MET A 240 -15.15 10.08 7.90
CA MET A 240 -13.87 10.58 7.40
C MET A 240 -14.05 11.49 6.18
N ASN A 241 -14.87 11.07 5.20
CA ASN A 241 -15.18 11.90 4.03
C ASN A 241 -15.82 13.23 4.42
N LYS A 242 -16.73 13.20 5.39
CA LYS A 242 -17.41 14.42 5.87
C LYS A 242 -16.45 15.36 6.62
N LEU A 243 -15.49 14.83 7.37
CA LEU A 243 -14.62 15.61 8.26
C LEU A 243 -13.34 16.07 7.57
N CYS A 244 -12.71 15.21 6.78
CA CYS A 244 -11.34 15.43 6.29
C CYS A 244 -11.27 15.91 4.83
N TRP A 245 -12.32 15.76 4.03
CA TRP A 245 -12.35 16.22 2.63
C TRP A 245 -12.52 17.74 2.55
N ASN A 246 -11.60 18.44 1.89
CA ASN A 246 -11.62 19.91 1.77
C ASN A 246 -12.23 20.43 0.45
N GLY A 247 -12.67 19.52 -0.43
CA GLY A 247 -13.20 19.85 -1.76
C GLY A 247 -12.26 19.46 -2.90
N GLU A 248 -10.97 19.28 -2.64
CA GLU A 248 -9.94 18.93 -3.63
C GLU A 248 -9.15 17.68 -3.23
N PHE A 249 -8.82 17.54 -1.93
CA PHE A 249 -8.09 16.40 -1.36
C PHE A 249 -8.42 16.25 0.13
N TYR A 250 -7.89 15.22 0.79
CA TYR A 250 -8.04 15.08 2.25
C TYR A 250 -7.00 15.93 2.96
N THR A 251 -7.49 16.82 3.84
CA THR A 251 -6.67 17.65 4.71
C THR A 251 -5.75 16.76 5.57
N HIS A 252 -4.48 17.12 5.66
CA HIS A 252 -3.46 16.37 6.37
C HIS A 252 -3.90 15.92 7.77
N PHE A 253 -4.34 16.86 8.60
CA PHE A 253 -4.87 16.61 9.94
C PHE A 253 -6.07 17.50 10.26
N VAL A 254 -7.08 16.95 10.96
CA VAL A 254 -8.11 17.72 11.64
C VAL A 254 -7.73 17.81 13.12
N LYS A 255 -7.35 18.99 13.58
CA LYS A 255 -6.86 19.20 14.94
C LYS A 255 -8.00 19.08 15.98
N ILE A 256 -7.77 18.31 17.02
CA ILE A 256 -8.60 18.23 18.22
C ILE A 256 -8.08 19.19 19.28
N THR A 257 -6.77 19.22 19.50
CA THR A 257 -6.09 20.20 20.34
C THR A 257 -5.80 21.43 19.50
N GLU A 258 -6.19 22.61 19.97
CA GLU A 258 -5.86 23.87 19.33
C GLU A 258 -4.34 24.08 19.31
N MET A 259 -3.80 24.31 18.14
CA MET A 259 -2.40 24.62 17.91
C MET A 259 -2.22 25.32 16.57
N ASP A 260 -1.24 26.19 16.50
CA ASP A 260 -0.83 26.86 15.27
C ASP A 260 0.62 26.52 14.95
N ILE A 261 0.91 26.32 13.66
CA ILE A 261 2.27 26.12 13.16
C ILE A 261 2.66 27.39 12.40
N PRO A 262 3.50 28.25 13.01
CA PRO A 262 3.85 29.53 12.38
C PRO A 262 4.49 29.32 11.01
N GLY A 263 4.03 30.07 10.00
CA GLY A 263 4.57 30.06 8.65
C GLY A 263 4.08 28.93 7.77
N LEU A 264 3.06 28.17 8.20
CA LEU A 264 2.46 27.09 7.43
C LEU A 264 0.95 27.30 7.29
N ASP A 265 0.46 27.19 6.06
CA ASP A 265 -0.96 26.98 5.79
C ASP A 265 -1.25 25.48 5.72
N GLU A 266 -1.68 24.90 6.83
CA GLU A 266 -1.94 23.44 6.93
C GLU A 266 -3.09 23.00 6.03
N ALA A 267 -4.04 23.90 5.69
CA ALA A 267 -5.13 23.57 4.78
C ALA A 267 -4.64 23.26 3.34
N SER A 268 -3.46 23.78 2.98
CA SER A 268 -2.83 23.53 1.70
C SER A 268 -1.98 22.25 1.65
N GLN A 269 -1.78 21.55 2.78
CA GLN A 269 -0.92 20.38 2.83
C GLN A 269 -1.57 19.14 2.22
N LEU A 270 -0.95 18.62 1.18
CA LEU A 270 -1.28 17.34 0.55
C LEU A 270 -0.30 16.27 1.05
N SER A 271 -0.77 15.29 1.80
CA SER A 271 0.06 14.23 2.38
C SER A 271 -0.07 12.90 1.61
N PHE A 272 0.94 12.03 1.76
CA PHE A 272 1.06 10.78 1.00
C PHE A 272 -0.08 9.78 1.27
N SER A 273 -0.81 9.90 2.36
CA SER A 273 -1.98 9.07 2.61
C SER A 273 -3.14 9.34 1.65
N ASN A 274 -3.12 10.43 0.87
CA ASN A 274 -4.13 10.70 -0.15
C ASN A 274 -4.19 9.62 -1.25
N PRO A 275 -3.10 9.21 -1.93
CA PRO A 275 -3.16 8.10 -2.87
C PRO A 275 -3.48 6.75 -2.21
N MET A 276 -3.09 6.55 -0.95
CA MET A 276 -3.52 5.37 -0.19
C MET A 276 -5.04 5.33 0.01
N ASN A 277 -5.68 6.48 0.26
CA ASN A 277 -7.14 6.57 0.35
C ASN A 277 -7.83 6.10 -0.95
N ILE A 278 -7.28 6.49 -2.11
CA ILE A 278 -7.77 6.02 -3.41
C ILE A 278 -7.67 4.50 -3.49
N ASN A 279 -6.51 3.95 -3.22
CA ASN A 279 -6.22 2.52 -3.34
C ASN A 279 -6.99 1.65 -2.33
N ARG A 280 -7.37 2.21 -1.17
CA ARG A 280 -8.21 1.58 -0.15
C ARG A 280 -9.71 1.69 -0.46
N GLY A 281 -10.12 2.47 -1.45
CA GLY A 281 -11.51 2.58 -1.91
C GLY A 281 -12.41 3.50 -1.08
N VAL A 282 -11.84 4.46 -0.35
CA VAL A 282 -12.65 5.43 0.40
C VAL A 282 -13.08 6.63 -0.44
N THR A 283 -12.45 6.86 -1.59
CA THR A 283 -12.79 7.95 -2.53
C THR A 283 -13.89 7.55 -3.51
N SER A 284 -14.63 8.54 -4.00
CA SER A 284 -15.33 8.44 -5.28
C SER A 284 -14.34 8.60 -6.44
N LEU A 285 -14.78 8.31 -7.68
CA LEU A 285 -13.95 8.56 -8.87
C LEU A 285 -13.56 10.03 -9.01
N ASP A 286 -14.51 10.95 -8.80
CA ASP A 286 -14.25 12.39 -8.89
C ASP A 286 -13.22 12.85 -7.84
N GLN A 287 -13.33 12.34 -6.61
CA GLN A 287 -12.35 12.62 -5.55
C GLN A 287 -10.97 12.06 -5.91
N ALA A 288 -10.90 10.83 -6.41
CA ALA A 288 -9.65 10.23 -6.84
C ALA A 288 -8.98 11.05 -7.94
N GLN A 289 -9.73 11.46 -8.96
CA GLN A 289 -9.22 12.29 -10.05
C GLN A 289 -8.78 13.68 -9.58
N SER A 290 -9.51 14.30 -8.67
CA SER A 290 -9.12 15.57 -8.05
C SER A 290 -7.77 15.47 -7.33
N ILE A 291 -7.59 14.45 -6.49
CA ILE A 291 -6.33 14.20 -5.78
C ILE A 291 -5.18 13.99 -6.77
N LEU A 292 -5.37 13.13 -7.77
CA LEU A 292 -4.34 12.79 -8.76
C LEU A 292 -3.92 14.01 -9.58
N GLN A 293 -4.88 14.85 -9.97
CA GLN A 293 -4.61 16.10 -10.68
C GLN A 293 -3.81 17.08 -9.80
N GLU A 294 -4.10 17.13 -8.50
CA GLU A 294 -3.39 18.00 -7.57
C GLU A 294 -1.91 17.61 -7.42
N TYR A 295 -1.60 16.32 -7.38
CA TYR A 295 -0.20 15.87 -7.42
C TYR A 295 0.52 16.34 -8.69
N GLN A 296 -0.11 16.26 -9.86
CA GLN A 296 0.46 16.76 -11.13
C GLN A 296 0.65 18.28 -11.12
N ASN A 297 -0.31 19.02 -10.58
CA ASN A 297 -0.24 20.48 -10.46
C ASN A 297 0.96 20.89 -9.60
N ARG A 298 1.19 20.20 -8.48
CA ARG A 298 2.31 20.48 -7.57
C ARG A 298 3.67 20.16 -8.19
N LYS A 299 3.81 19.03 -8.87
CA LYS A 299 5.02 18.73 -9.64
C LYS A 299 5.32 19.86 -10.63
N SER A 300 4.32 20.28 -11.39
CA SER A 300 4.49 21.31 -12.40
C SER A 300 4.85 22.67 -11.80
N SER A 301 4.25 23.03 -10.65
CA SER A 301 4.49 24.34 -10.00
C SER A 301 5.81 24.42 -9.24
N THR A 302 6.29 23.30 -8.69
CA THR A 302 7.55 23.26 -7.93
C THR A 302 8.77 22.96 -8.80
N GLY A 303 8.58 22.37 -9.98
CA GLY A 303 9.67 21.88 -10.81
C GLY A 303 10.38 20.65 -10.22
N SER A 304 9.73 19.94 -9.30
CA SER A 304 10.24 18.69 -8.75
C SER A 304 10.38 17.63 -9.84
N PHE A 305 11.39 16.77 -9.74
CA PHE A 305 11.62 15.72 -10.73
C PHE A 305 10.48 14.67 -10.75
N ALA A 306 9.77 14.50 -9.61
CA ALA A 306 8.60 13.63 -9.47
C ALA A 306 7.57 14.25 -8.53
N GLU A 307 6.32 13.80 -8.62
CA GLU A 307 5.21 14.23 -7.77
C GLU A 307 5.04 13.40 -6.49
N TRP A 308 5.97 12.52 -6.17
CA TRP A 308 5.86 11.56 -5.08
C TRP A 308 6.15 12.16 -3.70
N PHE A 309 5.64 13.36 -3.44
CA PHE A 309 5.83 14.08 -2.18
C PHE A 309 5.29 13.29 -0.99
N SER A 310 6.09 13.15 0.06
CA SER A 310 5.59 12.65 1.35
C SER A 310 4.55 13.60 1.95
N ILE A 311 4.81 14.90 1.84
CA ILE A 311 3.85 16.00 2.13
C ILE A 311 4.27 17.24 1.36
N HIS A 312 3.32 18.04 0.86
CA HIS A 312 3.62 19.32 0.24
C HIS A 312 2.51 20.34 0.51
N PRO A 313 2.86 21.58 0.93
CA PRO A 313 4.19 22.03 1.36
C PRO A 313 4.69 21.30 2.63
N GLY A 314 6.00 21.23 2.79
CA GLY A 314 6.62 20.70 4.01
C GLY A 314 6.46 21.65 5.19
N PHE A 315 6.71 21.14 6.39
CA PHE A 315 6.72 21.91 7.64
C PHE A 315 7.99 22.77 7.75
N PRO A 316 7.90 23.93 8.42
CA PRO A 316 9.07 24.74 8.74
C PRO A 316 10.13 23.98 9.52
N ASN A 317 11.40 24.37 9.38
CA ASN A 317 12.51 23.78 10.13
C ASN A 317 12.24 23.80 11.64
N GLY A 318 12.54 22.69 12.30
CA GLY A 318 12.43 22.57 13.75
C GLY A 318 11.01 22.37 14.30
N ALA A 319 9.98 22.28 13.45
CA ALA A 319 8.61 22.04 13.92
C ALA A 319 8.46 20.74 14.71
N PHE A 320 9.23 19.70 14.37
CA PHE A 320 9.23 18.39 15.02
C PHE A 320 10.51 18.09 15.81
N GLY A 321 11.37 19.08 16.02
CA GLY A 321 12.59 18.95 16.84
C GLY A 321 13.78 18.27 16.16
N GLU A 322 13.62 17.66 14.99
CA GLU A 322 14.68 16.95 14.27
C GLU A 322 15.37 17.87 13.24
N GLU A 323 16.68 18.09 13.40
CA GLU A 323 17.46 19.02 12.57
C GLU A 323 17.55 18.60 11.10
N LYS A 324 17.56 17.28 10.81
CA LYS A 324 17.65 16.76 9.44
C LYS A 324 16.31 16.79 8.70
N MET A 325 15.21 17.05 9.39
CA MET A 325 13.87 17.06 8.82
C MET A 325 13.50 18.41 8.22
N VAL A 326 14.37 18.91 7.36
CA VAL A 326 14.16 20.16 6.62
C VAL A 326 13.09 19.96 5.52
N PRO A 327 12.39 21.04 5.07
CA PRO A 327 11.49 20.94 3.93
C PRO A 327 12.17 20.31 2.69
N GLY A 328 11.53 19.30 2.14
CA GLY A 328 12.08 18.51 1.02
C GLY A 328 12.86 17.25 1.44
N ALA A 329 13.03 17.01 2.74
CA ALA A 329 13.72 15.83 3.25
C ALA A 329 12.73 14.83 3.87
N TYR A 330 12.94 13.54 3.60
CA TYR A 330 12.24 12.40 4.20
C TYR A 330 10.71 12.60 4.26
N CYS A 331 10.10 12.43 5.45
CA CYS A 331 8.66 12.63 5.61
C CYS A 331 8.22 14.09 5.51
N ASN A 332 9.15 15.05 5.55
CA ASN A 332 8.87 16.48 5.45
C ASN A 332 8.98 17.05 4.02
N GLY A 333 8.43 16.36 3.06
CA GLY A 333 8.37 16.80 1.67
C GLY A 333 9.37 16.09 0.74
N GLY A 334 10.05 15.04 1.21
CA GLY A 334 10.88 14.19 0.37
C GLY A 334 10.06 13.48 -0.70
N ILE A 335 10.69 13.22 -1.83
CA ILE A 335 10.12 12.42 -2.92
C ILE A 335 10.36 10.95 -2.59
N MET A 336 9.28 10.19 -2.38
CA MET A 336 9.36 8.82 -1.87
C MET A 336 8.84 7.81 -2.89
N PRO A 337 9.62 6.76 -3.24
CA PRO A 337 9.13 5.66 -4.07
C PRO A 337 7.88 4.97 -3.52
N LEU A 338 7.72 4.92 -2.18
CA LEU A 338 6.48 4.46 -1.56
C LEU A 338 5.25 5.21 -2.09
N VAL A 339 5.32 6.53 -2.10
CA VAL A 339 4.23 7.39 -2.62
C VAL A 339 4.08 7.22 -4.13
N GLY A 340 5.20 7.09 -4.84
CA GLY A 340 5.21 6.84 -6.28
C GLY A 340 4.49 5.56 -6.68
N GLY A 341 4.67 4.46 -5.92
CA GLY A 341 3.99 3.20 -6.18
C GLY A 341 2.48 3.27 -5.91
N GLU A 342 2.08 3.95 -4.84
CA GLU A 342 0.67 4.21 -4.55
C GLU A 342 0.02 5.10 -5.63
N LEU A 343 0.72 6.14 -6.09
CA LEU A 343 0.26 6.99 -7.19
C LEU A 343 0.21 6.23 -8.52
N ALA A 344 1.21 5.41 -8.84
CA ALA A 344 1.22 4.62 -10.08
C ALA A 344 -0.04 3.75 -10.17
N ARG A 345 -0.38 3.02 -9.09
CA ARG A 345 -1.60 2.23 -9.04
C ARG A 345 -2.85 3.09 -9.16
N ALA A 346 -2.91 4.18 -8.39
CA ALA A 346 -4.06 5.08 -8.41
C ALA A 346 -4.27 5.72 -9.80
N TYR A 347 -3.22 6.17 -10.48
CA TYR A 347 -3.29 6.68 -11.86
C TYR A 347 -3.82 5.63 -12.84
N LEU A 348 -3.24 4.42 -12.79
CA LEU A 348 -3.61 3.32 -13.67
C LEU A 348 -5.08 2.89 -13.51
N GLU A 349 -5.65 3.05 -12.32
CA GLU A 349 -7.03 2.63 -12.03
C GLU A 349 -8.08 3.73 -12.18
N ASN A 350 -7.68 5.00 -12.35
CA ASN A 350 -8.61 6.14 -12.33
C ASN A 350 -8.57 7.04 -13.58
N GLY A 351 -8.14 6.51 -14.74
CA GLY A 351 -8.23 7.20 -16.02
C GLY A 351 -7.01 8.07 -16.38
N PHE A 352 -5.87 7.82 -15.72
CA PHE A 352 -4.58 8.47 -15.99
C PHE A 352 -3.49 7.44 -16.32
N GLU A 353 -3.84 6.41 -17.09
CA GLU A 353 -3.02 5.22 -17.29
C GLU A 353 -1.63 5.55 -17.82
N GLU A 354 -1.51 6.52 -18.75
CA GLU A 354 -0.22 6.94 -19.32
C GLU A 354 0.71 7.54 -18.25
N ILE A 355 0.15 8.32 -17.31
CA ILE A 355 0.91 8.89 -16.18
C ILE A 355 1.38 7.78 -15.24
N GLY A 356 0.52 6.81 -14.96
CA GLY A 356 0.90 5.65 -14.15
C GLY A 356 2.01 4.82 -14.78
N VAL A 357 1.97 4.62 -16.10
CA VAL A 357 3.04 3.95 -16.85
C VAL A 357 4.35 4.75 -16.79
N GLU A 358 4.28 6.07 -16.96
CA GLU A 358 5.47 6.93 -16.90
C GLU A 358 6.11 6.95 -15.50
N THR A 359 5.29 6.93 -14.43
CA THR A 359 5.76 6.78 -13.05
C THR A 359 6.59 5.49 -12.89
N LEU A 360 6.11 4.37 -13.42
CA LEU A 360 6.84 3.10 -13.37
C LEU A 360 8.13 3.13 -14.21
N ARG A 361 8.12 3.73 -15.41
CA ARG A 361 9.29 3.90 -16.25
C ARG A 361 10.34 4.80 -15.58
N GLN A 362 9.92 5.89 -14.99
CA GLN A 362 10.80 6.79 -14.25
C GLN A 362 11.49 6.04 -13.11
N TYR A 363 10.74 5.31 -12.30
CA TYR A 363 11.34 4.51 -11.23
C TYR A 363 12.31 3.44 -11.75
N TYR A 364 11.93 2.71 -12.81
CA TYR A 364 12.83 1.74 -13.45
C TYR A 364 14.14 2.40 -13.89
N SER A 365 14.09 3.58 -14.50
CA SER A 365 15.28 4.31 -14.94
C SER A 365 16.20 4.68 -13.77
N MET A 366 15.60 5.10 -12.65
CA MET A 366 16.33 5.46 -11.42
C MET A 366 17.07 4.24 -10.81
N ILE A 367 16.35 3.14 -10.62
CA ILE A 367 16.96 1.92 -10.05
C ILE A 367 17.93 1.22 -11.00
N LYS A 368 17.78 1.38 -12.32
CA LYS A 368 18.73 0.88 -13.30
C LYS A 368 20.02 1.70 -13.35
N GLU A 369 19.91 3.02 -13.24
CA GLU A 369 21.07 3.92 -13.24
C GLU A 369 21.96 3.73 -12.01
N LYS A 370 21.34 3.60 -10.84
CA LYS A 370 22.04 3.52 -9.54
C LYS A 370 22.36 2.09 -9.14
N ASP A 371 21.69 1.09 -9.71
CA ASP A 371 21.64 -0.30 -9.26
C ASP A 371 21.28 -0.41 -7.77
N GLU A 372 20.40 0.52 -7.31
CA GLU A 372 20.02 0.72 -5.93
C GLU A 372 18.63 1.40 -5.87
N THR A 373 17.94 1.23 -4.75
CA THR A 373 16.72 1.93 -4.40
C THR A 373 16.93 2.72 -3.12
N PHE A 374 16.33 3.92 -3.00
CA PHE A 374 16.50 4.81 -1.87
C PHE A 374 15.15 5.09 -1.23
N LEU A 375 15.12 5.20 0.09
CA LEU A 375 13.92 5.49 0.86
C LEU A 375 13.25 6.79 0.40
N TRP A 376 14.05 7.82 0.10
CA TRP A 376 13.57 9.10 -0.39
C TRP A 376 14.65 9.85 -1.17
N TYR A 377 14.20 10.88 -1.89
CA TYR A 377 15.05 11.80 -2.65
C TYR A 377 14.65 13.24 -2.32
N PHE A 378 15.58 14.17 -2.44
CA PHE A 378 15.22 15.58 -2.48
C PHE A 378 14.45 15.93 -3.75
N PRO A 379 13.67 17.04 -3.79
CA PRO A 379 12.92 17.45 -4.97
C PRO A 379 13.76 17.67 -6.24
N ASP A 380 15.07 17.90 -6.11
CA ASP A 380 16.01 18.02 -7.22
C ASP A 380 16.55 16.68 -7.76
N GLY A 381 16.15 15.56 -7.17
CA GLY A 381 16.59 14.21 -7.54
C GLY A 381 17.81 13.69 -6.77
N THR A 382 18.40 14.47 -5.87
CA THR A 382 19.48 14.01 -4.99
C THR A 382 18.95 12.92 -4.06
N ALA A 383 19.59 11.74 -4.06
CA ALA A 383 19.18 10.62 -3.23
C ALA A 383 19.51 10.86 -1.74
N SER A 384 18.73 10.23 -0.87
CA SER A 384 19.05 10.15 0.57
C SER A 384 20.38 9.43 0.81
N SER A 385 20.98 9.71 1.97
CA SER A 385 22.22 9.10 2.42
C SER A 385 22.20 8.93 3.93
N ILE A 386 23.13 8.17 4.49
CA ILE A 386 23.32 8.03 5.94
C ILE A 386 23.54 9.39 6.61
N ASP A 387 24.23 10.31 5.93
CA ASP A 387 24.55 11.64 6.46
C ASP A 387 23.31 12.53 6.62
N ASN A 388 22.31 12.35 5.79
CA ASN A 388 21.07 13.12 5.83
C ASN A 388 19.86 12.32 6.36
N SER A 389 20.05 11.08 6.79
CA SER A 389 19.03 10.27 7.46
C SER A 389 18.82 10.69 8.91
N THR A 390 17.62 10.44 9.43
CA THR A 390 17.28 10.64 10.83
C THR A 390 17.81 9.54 11.74
N SER A 391 18.24 8.39 11.19
CA SER A 391 18.84 7.28 11.94
C SER A 391 20.28 7.00 11.48
N PRO A 392 21.22 6.74 12.40
CA PRO A 392 22.57 6.35 12.07
C PRO A 392 22.68 4.94 11.46
N ASP A 393 21.64 4.12 11.63
CA ASP A 393 21.59 2.75 11.13
C ASP A 393 20.81 2.64 9.81
N ALA A 394 20.39 3.77 9.23
CA ALA A 394 19.67 3.81 7.97
C ALA A 394 20.51 3.24 6.82
N MET A 395 19.84 2.45 6.00
CA MET A 395 20.41 1.91 4.76
C MET A 395 19.88 2.69 3.56
N PRO A 396 20.65 2.83 2.47
CA PRO A 396 20.12 3.37 1.22
C PRO A 396 19.05 2.47 0.61
N THR A 397 19.23 1.14 0.65
CA THR A 397 18.30 0.15 0.11
C THR A 397 16.94 0.26 0.80
N ASP A 398 15.88 0.36 -0.01
CA ASP A 398 14.52 0.57 0.47
C ASP A 398 13.55 -0.49 -0.07
N GLY A 399 13.23 -1.47 0.76
CA GLY A 399 12.20 -2.47 0.47
C GLY A 399 10.78 -1.89 0.47
N TRP A 400 10.54 -0.83 1.24
CA TRP A 400 9.22 -0.24 1.40
C TRP A 400 8.73 0.42 0.11
N GLY A 401 9.55 1.30 -0.49
CA GLY A 401 9.23 1.97 -1.75
C GLY A 401 9.26 1.03 -2.94
N SER A 402 10.26 0.15 -3.03
CA SER A 402 10.38 -0.81 -4.13
C SER A 402 9.21 -1.80 -4.16
N SER A 403 8.74 -2.26 -2.99
CA SER A 403 7.53 -3.10 -2.88
C SER A 403 6.27 -2.36 -3.34
N SER A 404 6.10 -1.09 -2.97
CA SER A 404 4.97 -0.28 -3.41
C SER A 404 4.95 -0.12 -4.93
N MET A 405 6.12 0.16 -5.53
CA MET A 405 6.27 0.25 -6.99
C MET A 405 5.96 -1.08 -7.68
N LEU A 406 6.44 -2.20 -7.12
CA LEU A 406 6.12 -3.53 -7.66
C LEU A 406 4.62 -3.84 -7.55
N HIS A 407 4.00 -3.46 -6.44
CA HIS A 407 2.55 -3.62 -6.26
C HIS A 407 1.76 -2.80 -7.30
N GLY A 408 2.14 -1.53 -7.53
CA GLY A 408 1.57 -0.70 -8.58
C GLY A 408 1.78 -1.28 -9.98
N PHE A 409 2.94 -1.88 -10.25
CA PHE A 409 3.24 -2.56 -11.51
C PHE A 409 2.38 -3.81 -11.71
N MET A 410 2.35 -4.72 -10.72
CA MET A 410 1.65 -6.00 -10.84
C MET A 410 0.14 -5.85 -10.85
N GLU A 411 -0.44 -5.06 -9.94
CA GLU A 411 -1.88 -4.88 -9.85
C GLU A 411 -2.40 -3.79 -10.80
N GLY A 412 -1.59 -2.76 -11.06
CA GLY A 412 -1.98 -1.64 -11.91
C GLY A 412 -1.76 -1.91 -13.39
N LEU A 413 -0.52 -2.15 -13.83
CA LEU A 413 -0.18 -2.28 -15.26
C LEU A 413 -0.36 -3.71 -15.79
N VAL A 414 0.27 -4.71 -15.13
CA VAL A 414 0.07 -6.13 -15.45
C VAL A 414 -1.39 -6.52 -15.21
N GLY A 415 -2.00 -5.90 -14.21
CA GLY A 415 -3.44 -5.94 -13.99
C GLY A 415 -3.95 -7.26 -13.40
N ILE A 416 -3.11 -8.05 -12.74
CA ILE A 416 -3.54 -9.25 -12.02
C ILE A 416 -3.74 -8.89 -10.54
N GLN A 417 -4.99 -8.88 -10.09
CA GLN A 417 -5.35 -8.58 -8.70
C GLN A 417 -6.07 -9.76 -8.07
N ASP A 418 -5.45 -10.35 -7.06
CA ASP A 418 -6.08 -11.40 -6.27
C ASP A 418 -7.19 -10.81 -5.39
N GLN A 419 -8.42 -11.16 -5.65
CA GLN A 419 -9.59 -10.73 -4.90
C GLN A 419 -10.05 -11.80 -3.88
N GLY A 420 -9.45 -12.98 -3.93
CA GLY A 420 -9.77 -14.14 -3.13
C GLY A 420 -8.59 -14.69 -2.34
N ARG A 421 -8.30 -15.95 -2.53
CA ARG A 421 -7.24 -16.71 -1.88
C ARG A 421 -6.50 -17.53 -2.93
N MET A 422 -5.16 -17.41 -2.95
CA MET A 422 -4.33 -18.18 -3.90
C MET A 422 -4.81 -18.00 -5.36
N LEU A 423 -5.24 -16.80 -5.74
CA LEU A 423 -5.71 -16.47 -7.09
C LEU A 423 -6.97 -17.24 -7.53
N ASP A 424 -7.78 -17.73 -6.59
CA ASP A 424 -9.06 -18.39 -6.88
C ASP A 424 -10.14 -17.42 -7.41
N THR A 425 -9.97 -16.13 -7.13
CA THR A 425 -10.80 -15.04 -7.67
C THR A 425 -9.88 -13.90 -8.09
N VAL A 426 -9.86 -13.57 -9.38
CA VAL A 426 -8.96 -12.56 -9.95
C VAL A 426 -9.74 -11.46 -10.67
N ARG A 427 -9.44 -10.20 -10.35
CA ARG A 427 -9.75 -9.09 -11.25
C ARG A 427 -8.59 -8.95 -12.23
N LEU A 428 -8.85 -9.20 -13.52
CA LEU A 428 -7.87 -9.09 -14.60
C LEU A 428 -8.10 -7.80 -15.37
N CYS A 429 -7.14 -6.90 -15.29
CA CYS A 429 -7.21 -5.57 -15.90
C CYS A 429 -5.88 -5.15 -16.54
N PRO A 430 -5.40 -5.85 -17.58
CA PRO A 430 -4.16 -5.48 -18.25
C PRO A 430 -4.29 -4.14 -18.95
N ARG A 431 -3.26 -3.27 -18.79
CA ARG A 431 -3.25 -1.91 -19.36
C ARG A 431 -2.08 -1.70 -20.31
N TRP A 432 -1.69 -2.74 -21.05
CA TRP A 432 -0.54 -2.73 -21.93
C TRP A 432 -0.67 -1.73 -23.09
N SER A 433 -1.88 -1.46 -23.57
CA SER A 433 -2.13 -0.43 -24.58
C SER A 433 -1.65 0.96 -24.16
N ALA A 434 -1.85 1.33 -22.88
CA ALA A 434 -1.35 2.60 -22.33
C ALA A 434 0.19 2.66 -22.28
N ALA A 435 0.85 1.50 -22.21
CA ALA A 435 2.31 1.40 -22.27
C ALA A 435 2.87 1.30 -23.70
N GLY A 436 2.01 1.29 -24.73
CA GLY A 436 2.41 1.06 -26.12
C GLY A 436 2.95 -0.35 -26.35
N VAL A 437 2.47 -1.34 -25.59
CA VAL A 437 2.85 -2.75 -25.68
C VAL A 437 1.71 -3.52 -26.32
N THR A 438 1.95 -4.10 -27.49
CA THR A 438 0.95 -4.85 -28.24
C THR A 438 1.00 -6.36 -27.99
N SER A 439 2.05 -6.86 -27.33
CA SER A 439 2.19 -8.28 -26.97
C SER A 439 2.88 -8.41 -25.62
N ALA A 440 2.27 -9.16 -24.71
CA ALA A 440 2.83 -9.46 -23.40
C ALA A 440 2.52 -10.89 -22.97
N LYS A 441 3.46 -11.53 -22.27
CA LYS A 441 3.27 -12.78 -21.55
C LYS A 441 3.55 -12.54 -20.09
N CYS A 442 2.55 -12.71 -19.25
CA CYS A 442 2.61 -12.37 -17.84
C CYS A 442 2.18 -13.57 -17.00
N SER A 443 2.91 -13.80 -15.93
CA SER A 443 2.49 -14.70 -14.87
C SER A 443 2.74 -14.04 -13.51
N MET A 444 1.82 -14.27 -12.60
CA MET A 444 1.91 -13.91 -11.20
C MET A 444 1.66 -15.16 -10.37
N GLY A 445 2.53 -15.42 -9.41
CA GLY A 445 2.38 -16.57 -8.54
C GLY A 445 2.89 -16.31 -7.14
N TYR A 446 2.53 -17.21 -6.24
CA TYR A 446 2.92 -17.19 -4.84
C TYR A 446 3.78 -18.41 -4.52
N LYS A 447 5.02 -18.17 -4.10
CA LYS A 447 5.95 -19.27 -3.79
C LYS A 447 5.47 -20.09 -2.59
N ALA A 448 4.84 -19.46 -1.61
CA ALA A 448 4.37 -20.12 -0.40
C ALA A 448 3.32 -21.20 -0.67
N SER A 449 2.41 -21.01 -1.63
CA SER A 449 1.36 -21.97 -1.99
C SER A 449 1.60 -22.67 -3.32
N GLY A 450 2.45 -22.12 -4.18
CA GLY A 450 2.59 -22.58 -5.58
C GLY A 450 1.45 -22.14 -6.50
N ALA A 451 0.51 -21.33 -6.00
CA ALA A 451 -0.57 -20.79 -6.84
C ALA A 451 -0.01 -19.88 -7.94
N GLN A 452 -0.60 -19.96 -9.13
CA GLN A 452 -0.17 -19.17 -10.29
C GLN A 452 -1.36 -18.81 -11.17
N PHE A 453 -1.35 -17.59 -11.68
CA PHE A 453 -2.22 -17.07 -12.72
C PHE A 453 -1.38 -16.47 -13.82
N ALA A 454 -1.63 -16.84 -15.07
CA ALA A 454 -0.88 -16.37 -16.21
C ALA A 454 -1.82 -15.96 -17.35
N TYR A 455 -1.34 -15.03 -18.18
CA TYR A 455 -2.01 -14.71 -19.43
C TYR A 455 -1.03 -14.31 -20.52
N GLN A 456 -1.47 -14.48 -21.77
CA GLN A 456 -0.86 -13.89 -22.95
C GLN A 456 -1.82 -12.84 -23.50
N TYR A 457 -1.29 -11.67 -23.79
CA TYR A 457 -2.00 -10.52 -24.35
C TYR A 457 -1.47 -10.22 -25.75
N GLU A 458 -2.37 -9.99 -26.69
CA GLU A 458 -2.04 -9.56 -28.04
C GLU A 458 -3.08 -8.53 -28.51
N GLU A 459 -2.63 -7.33 -28.84
CA GLU A 459 -3.43 -6.26 -29.41
C GLU A 459 -3.15 -6.13 -30.90
N THR A 460 -4.22 -6.03 -31.67
CA THR A 460 -4.21 -5.85 -33.13
C THR A 460 -5.01 -4.61 -33.48
N ALA A 461 -4.98 -4.19 -34.75
CA ALA A 461 -5.75 -3.03 -35.19
C ALA A 461 -7.26 -3.12 -34.91
N ASN A 462 -7.83 -4.33 -34.80
CA ASN A 462 -9.28 -4.54 -34.71
C ASN A 462 -9.68 -5.41 -33.50
N GLY A 463 -8.81 -5.61 -32.54
CA GLY A 463 -9.18 -6.43 -31.37
C GLY A 463 -8.04 -6.75 -30.43
N ILE A 464 -8.41 -7.33 -29.30
CA ILE A 464 -7.49 -7.84 -28.27
C ILE A 464 -7.78 -9.33 -28.07
N ASN A 465 -6.72 -10.13 -28.08
CA ASN A 465 -6.74 -11.53 -27.73
C ASN A 465 -6.10 -11.74 -26.36
N LEU A 466 -6.75 -12.52 -25.52
CA LEU A 466 -6.21 -12.98 -24.23
C LEU A 466 -6.27 -14.51 -24.18
N GLU A 467 -5.17 -15.14 -23.80
CA GLU A 467 -5.15 -16.54 -23.41
C GLU A 467 -4.75 -16.62 -21.94
N ILE A 468 -5.66 -17.08 -21.07
CA ILE A 468 -5.48 -17.14 -19.62
C ILE A 468 -5.19 -18.58 -19.23
N GLU A 469 -4.20 -18.77 -18.38
CA GLU A 469 -3.80 -20.08 -17.83
C GLU A 469 -3.78 -19.99 -16.30
N THR A 470 -4.57 -20.86 -15.64
CA THR A 470 -4.62 -21.02 -14.18
C THR A 470 -5.23 -22.38 -13.83
N ALA A 471 -5.07 -22.86 -12.60
CA ALA A 471 -5.69 -24.12 -12.18
C ALA A 471 -7.22 -24.02 -12.21
N GLN A 472 -7.79 -23.06 -11.52
CA GLN A 472 -9.20 -22.65 -11.55
C GLN A 472 -9.30 -21.25 -10.91
N SER A 473 -10.03 -20.35 -11.56
CA SER A 473 -10.24 -18.99 -11.03
C SER A 473 -11.54 -18.39 -11.56
N ASP A 474 -12.25 -17.67 -10.71
CA ASP A 474 -13.32 -16.78 -11.13
C ASP A 474 -12.70 -15.45 -11.56
N VAL A 475 -12.84 -15.09 -12.83
CA VAL A 475 -12.19 -13.93 -13.41
C VAL A 475 -13.20 -12.82 -13.69
N GLN A 476 -12.97 -11.68 -13.07
CA GLN A 476 -13.62 -10.40 -13.39
C GLN A 476 -12.73 -9.67 -14.39
N LEU A 477 -13.09 -9.73 -15.66
CA LEU A 477 -12.36 -9.05 -16.72
C LEU A 477 -12.72 -7.56 -16.74
N HIS A 478 -11.71 -6.69 -16.65
CA HIS A 478 -11.79 -5.26 -16.92
C HIS A 478 -10.68 -4.94 -17.93
N LEU A 479 -11.01 -4.74 -19.19
CA LEU A 479 -10.02 -4.58 -20.25
C LEU A 479 -10.02 -3.16 -20.78
N LEU A 480 -8.87 -2.49 -20.68
CA LEU A 480 -8.64 -1.19 -21.31
C LEU A 480 -8.65 -1.35 -22.84
N LEU A 481 -9.39 -0.49 -23.49
CA LEU A 481 -9.53 -0.45 -24.94
C LEU A 481 -8.77 0.76 -25.51
N PRO A 482 -8.40 0.72 -26.81
CA PRO A 482 -7.95 1.90 -27.51
C PRO A 482 -8.98 3.04 -27.41
N GLU A 483 -8.49 4.28 -27.47
CA GLU A 483 -9.34 5.47 -27.47
C GLU A 483 -10.38 5.38 -28.61
N ARG A 484 -11.64 5.66 -28.29
CA ARG A 484 -12.78 5.61 -29.23
C ARG A 484 -13.16 4.24 -29.80
N ALA A 485 -12.54 3.14 -29.35
CA ALA A 485 -12.95 1.81 -29.78
C ALA A 485 -14.40 1.53 -29.38
N THR A 486 -15.19 1.01 -30.33
CA THR A 486 -16.53 0.50 -30.06
C THR A 486 -16.53 -1.01 -30.19
N VAL A 487 -16.83 -1.71 -29.09
CA VAL A 487 -16.79 -3.15 -29.06
C VAL A 487 -17.95 -3.74 -29.85
N GLN A 488 -17.63 -4.67 -30.75
CA GLN A 488 -18.60 -5.40 -31.58
C GLN A 488 -18.96 -6.73 -30.96
N ASP A 489 -17.99 -7.43 -30.39
CA ASP A 489 -18.19 -8.77 -29.84
C ASP A 489 -17.10 -9.10 -28.80
N LEU A 490 -17.50 -9.82 -27.75
CA LEU A 490 -16.60 -10.52 -26.83
C LEU A 490 -16.85 -12.03 -26.95
N LYS A 491 -15.83 -12.77 -27.34
CA LYS A 491 -15.88 -14.22 -27.40
C LYS A 491 -15.05 -14.85 -26.30
N ILE A 492 -15.63 -15.80 -25.57
CA ILE A 492 -14.93 -16.65 -24.62
C ILE A 492 -15.06 -18.09 -25.12
N GLN A 493 -13.92 -18.76 -25.36
CA GLN A 493 -13.87 -20.11 -25.96
C GLN A 493 -14.67 -20.18 -27.27
N GLY A 494 -14.63 -19.13 -28.09
CA GLY A 494 -15.30 -19.02 -29.37
C GLY A 494 -16.81 -18.72 -29.33
N LYS A 495 -17.41 -18.60 -28.14
CA LYS A 495 -18.83 -18.23 -27.97
C LYS A 495 -18.94 -16.77 -27.59
N SER A 496 -19.91 -16.07 -28.16
CA SER A 496 -20.20 -14.67 -27.79
C SER A 496 -20.79 -14.62 -26.37
N GLU A 497 -20.23 -13.77 -25.54
CA GLU A 497 -20.59 -13.57 -24.14
C GLU A 497 -21.00 -12.12 -23.87
N PRO A 498 -21.85 -11.89 -22.86
CA PRO A 498 -22.26 -10.54 -22.52
C PRO A 498 -21.09 -9.73 -21.93
N PHE A 499 -21.08 -8.46 -22.27
CA PHE A 499 -20.13 -7.49 -21.73
C PHE A 499 -20.82 -6.12 -21.53
N GLU A 500 -20.19 -5.30 -20.73
CA GLU A 500 -20.57 -3.89 -20.58
C GLU A 500 -19.37 -3.02 -20.94
N GLN A 501 -19.60 -2.00 -21.78
CA GLN A 501 -18.60 -0.98 -22.09
C GLN A 501 -18.85 0.25 -21.21
N PHE A 502 -17.81 0.80 -20.58
CA PHE A 502 -17.92 1.90 -19.63
C PHE A 502 -16.67 2.79 -19.67
N LEU A 503 -16.78 3.97 -19.09
CA LEU A 503 -15.68 4.92 -19.00
C LEU A 503 -15.17 5.05 -17.57
N VAL A 504 -13.84 5.21 -17.42
CA VAL A 504 -13.17 5.68 -16.23
C VAL A 504 -12.45 6.98 -16.60
N GLY A 505 -13.02 8.12 -16.20
CA GLY A 505 -12.61 9.40 -16.78
C GLY A 505 -12.84 9.40 -18.29
N THR A 506 -11.77 9.54 -19.06
CA THR A 506 -11.80 9.46 -20.53
C THR A 506 -11.42 8.08 -21.08
N SER A 507 -10.92 7.19 -20.22
CA SER A 507 -10.45 5.87 -20.61
C SER A 507 -11.60 4.89 -20.82
N ASN A 508 -11.53 4.15 -21.92
CA ASN A 508 -12.60 3.28 -22.38
C ASN A 508 -12.31 1.82 -21.96
N TYR A 509 -13.26 1.18 -21.29
CA TYR A 509 -13.13 -0.18 -20.77
C TYR A 509 -14.31 -1.06 -21.14
N ILE A 510 -14.07 -2.37 -21.18
CA ILE A 510 -15.15 -3.36 -21.04
C ILE A 510 -15.02 -4.12 -19.73
N ARG A 511 -16.15 -4.62 -19.22
CA ARG A 511 -16.20 -5.60 -18.14
C ARG A 511 -17.05 -6.81 -18.52
N SER A 512 -16.61 -7.97 -18.04
CA SER A 512 -17.32 -9.24 -18.14
C SER A 512 -16.84 -10.18 -17.02
N GLN A 513 -17.49 -11.30 -16.84
CA GLN A 513 -17.12 -12.32 -15.85
C GLN A 513 -17.08 -13.68 -16.49
N THR A 514 -16.12 -14.51 -16.08
CA THR A 514 -15.99 -15.90 -16.52
C THR A 514 -15.27 -16.73 -15.48
N THR A 515 -15.53 -18.02 -15.47
CA THR A 515 -14.70 -18.99 -14.73
C THR A 515 -13.69 -19.60 -15.69
N VAL A 516 -12.42 -19.57 -15.31
CA VAL A 516 -11.30 -20.16 -16.03
C VAL A 516 -10.92 -21.49 -15.38
N ASP A 517 -10.85 -22.53 -16.17
CA ASP A 517 -10.31 -23.85 -15.79
C ASP A 517 -9.23 -24.24 -16.80
N LYS A 518 -7.99 -24.31 -16.34
CA LYS A 518 -6.76 -24.55 -17.10
C LYS A 518 -6.47 -23.45 -18.12
N THR A 519 -6.99 -23.53 -19.34
CA THR A 519 -6.74 -22.57 -20.41
C THR A 519 -8.03 -22.01 -20.96
N THR A 520 -8.17 -20.69 -20.99
CA THR A 520 -9.33 -20.00 -21.55
C THR A 520 -8.90 -18.90 -22.51
N ARG A 521 -9.48 -18.90 -23.72
CA ARG A 521 -9.22 -17.91 -24.75
C ARG A 521 -10.35 -16.91 -24.83
N LEU A 522 -9.99 -15.63 -24.76
CA LEU A 522 -10.89 -14.51 -24.93
C LEU A 522 -10.47 -13.72 -26.17
N LYS A 523 -11.46 -13.22 -26.90
CA LYS A 523 -11.24 -12.34 -28.05
C LYS A 523 -12.25 -11.20 -28.00
N VAL A 524 -11.75 -9.99 -27.93
CA VAL A 524 -12.52 -8.76 -28.08
C VAL A 524 -12.31 -8.24 -29.48
N THR A 525 -13.39 -7.92 -30.20
CA THR A 525 -13.34 -7.26 -31.51
C THR A 525 -13.98 -5.88 -31.41
N PHE A 526 -13.36 -4.89 -32.02
CA PHE A 526 -13.82 -3.49 -32.02
C PHE A 526 -13.53 -2.81 -33.35
N THR A 527 -14.20 -1.65 -33.58
CA THR A 527 -14.01 -0.75 -34.71
C THR A 527 -13.58 0.63 -34.24
#